data_c7d0d4e64b4cde7d4d8ac33fb7ada223
#
_entry.id   c7d0d4e64b4cde7d4d8ac33fb7ada223
#
_cell.length_a   1.000
_cell.length_b   1.000
_cell.length_c   1.000
_cell.angle_alpha   90.00
_cell.angle_beta   90.00
_cell.angle_gamma   90.00
#
_symmetry.space_group_name_H-M   'P 1'
#
loop_
_entity.id
_entity.type
_entity.pdbx_description
1 polymer ?
#
loop_
_entity_poly.entity_id
_entity_poly.type
_entity_poly.pdbx_seq_one_letter_code
_entity_poly.pdbx_strand_id
1 'polypeptide(L)'
;MHLAAAAATSLSIAVSPTGAAPWHHATLTCGPVGGTISHRAAACRKLSGMRAPFAPVPRDAVCTDIYGGPDVARVVGTFRGQHVWAVFRRRNGCEIARWNAVSFLIGNGESPIR
;
A
#
# COMPACT_ATOMS: atom_id res chain seq x y z
N MET A 1 29.48 -16.86 10.67
CA MET A 1 28.25 -16.68 9.96
C MET A 1 27.42 -15.63 10.66
N HIS A 2 26.75 -14.91 9.94
CA HIS A 2 25.87 -13.96 10.54
C HIS A 2 24.44 -14.36 10.23
N LEU A 3 23.59 -14.06 11.12
CA LEU A 3 22.21 -14.09 10.79
C LEU A 3 21.99 -13.06 9.74
N ALA A 4 21.47 -13.49 8.66
CA ALA A 4 20.94 -12.53 7.77
C ALA A 4 19.90 -11.77 8.55
N ALA A 5 20.15 -10.53 8.81
CA ALA A 5 19.13 -9.68 9.35
C ALA A 5 17.93 -9.79 8.43
N ALA A 6 16.76 -9.94 8.99
CA ALA A 6 15.56 -9.82 8.17
C ALA A 6 15.68 -8.51 7.42
N ALA A 7 15.55 -8.57 6.11
CA ALA A 7 15.64 -7.38 5.30
C ALA A 7 14.62 -6.35 5.79
N ALA A 8 15.06 -5.14 5.99
CA ALA A 8 14.26 -4.11 6.60
C ALA A 8 13.14 -3.67 5.68
N THR A 9 12.02 -3.32 6.27
CA THR A 9 10.92 -2.66 5.59
C THR A 9 10.79 -1.26 6.14
N SER A 10 10.76 -0.30 5.24
CA SER A 10 10.59 1.11 5.59
C SER A 10 9.80 1.78 4.47
N LEU A 11 8.58 2.17 4.78
CA LEU A 11 7.64 2.67 3.80
C LEU A 11 7.19 4.07 4.14
N SER A 12 7.17 4.93 3.13
CA SER A 12 6.52 6.23 3.18
C SER A 12 5.24 6.13 2.38
N ILE A 13 4.15 6.52 3.00
CA ILE A 13 2.81 6.37 2.45
C ILE A 13 2.20 7.75 2.29
N ALA A 14 1.60 8.02 1.13
CA ALA A 14 0.89 9.26 0.88
C ALA A 14 -0.45 8.93 0.23
N VAL A 15 -1.53 9.50 0.76
CA VAL A 15 -2.87 9.23 0.28
C VAL A 15 -3.60 10.55 0.03
N SER A 16 -4.26 10.65 -1.10
CA SER A 16 -5.10 11.78 -1.45
C SER A 16 -6.47 11.29 -1.90
N PRO A 17 -7.55 11.87 -1.39
CA PRO A 17 -8.89 11.48 -1.83
C PRO A 17 -9.21 11.95 -3.25
N THR A 18 -8.44 12.87 -3.80
CA THR A 18 -8.71 13.44 -5.13
C THR A 18 -7.58 13.18 -6.13
N GLY A 19 -6.45 12.68 -5.68
CA GLY A 19 -5.25 12.56 -6.51
C GLY A 19 -4.42 13.83 -6.55
N ALA A 20 -4.84 14.87 -5.82
CA ALA A 20 -4.14 16.15 -5.73
C ALA A 20 -4.03 16.53 -4.26
N ALA A 21 -3.32 17.63 -4.01
CA ALA A 21 -3.19 18.15 -2.64
C ALA A 21 -4.57 18.43 -2.04
N PRO A 22 -4.71 18.27 -0.73
CA PRO A 22 -3.68 17.86 0.22
C PRO A 22 -3.44 16.35 0.22
N TRP A 23 -2.20 15.97 0.54
CA TRP A 23 -1.82 14.57 0.71
C TRP A 23 -1.65 14.29 2.19
N HIS A 24 -2.16 13.16 2.63
CA HIS A 24 -1.99 12.70 4.01
C HIS A 24 -0.83 11.70 4.03
N HIS A 25 0.12 11.94 4.91
CA HIS A 25 1.36 11.16 4.95
C HIS A 25 1.43 10.29 6.19
N ALA A 26 2.01 9.11 6.03
CA ALA A 26 2.26 8.21 7.12
C ALA A 26 3.50 7.40 6.82
N THR A 27 4.06 6.78 7.85
CA THR A 27 5.24 5.92 7.70
C THR A 27 5.02 4.61 8.43
N LEU A 28 5.69 3.56 7.95
CA LEU A 28 5.73 2.28 8.61
C LEU A 28 7.12 1.69 8.48
N THR A 29 7.68 1.26 9.60
CA THR A 29 8.90 0.45 9.60
C THR A 29 8.61 -0.87 10.28
N CYS A 30 9.26 -1.92 9.78
CA CYS A 30 9.17 -3.25 10.35
C CYS A 30 10.58 -3.79 10.50
N GLY A 31 10.88 -4.33 11.70
CA GLY A 31 12.20 -4.82 12.04
C GLY A 31 13.19 -3.73 12.42
N PRO A 32 12.91 -2.90 13.44
CA PRO A 32 11.80 -2.97 14.40
C PRO A 32 10.54 -2.26 13.91
N VAL A 33 9.44 -2.56 14.57
CA VAL A 33 8.16 -1.92 14.30
C VAL A 33 8.21 -0.45 14.70
N GLY A 34 7.76 0.43 13.82
CA GLY A 34 7.72 1.85 14.07
C GLY A 34 6.91 2.57 13.00
N GLY A 35 6.95 3.89 13.06
CA GLY A 35 6.25 4.73 12.11
C GLY A 35 5.02 5.39 12.71
N THR A 36 4.19 5.97 11.86
CA THR A 36 3.05 6.79 12.30
C THR A 36 1.68 6.17 12.01
N ILE A 37 1.61 5.10 11.22
CA ILE A 37 0.31 4.51 10.95
C ILE A 37 -0.25 3.84 12.21
N SER A 38 -1.57 3.75 12.29
CA SER A 38 -2.23 3.03 13.37
C SER A 38 -2.00 1.53 13.24
N HIS A 39 -1.94 0.83 14.38
CA HIS A 39 -1.80 -0.63 14.42
C HIS A 39 -0.56 -1.11 13.68
N ARG A 40 0.58 -0.46 13.94
CA ARG A 40 1.85 -0.76 13.26
C ARG A 40 2.27 -2.22 13.35
N ALA A 41 2.18 -2.80 14.54
CA ALA A 41 2.58 -4.19 14.72
C ALA A 41 1.71 -5.14 13.90
N ALA A 42 0.40 -4.90 13.88
CA ALA A 42 -0.51 -5.71 13.08
C ALA A 42 -0.23 -5.55 11.59
N ALA A 43 0.08 -4.31 11.16
CA ALA A 43 0.43 -4.06 9.77
C ALA A 43 1.69 -4.81 9.35
N CYS A 44 2.71 -4.80 10.22
CA CYS A 44 3.94 -5.55 9.94
C CYS A 44 3.69 -7.04 9.85
N ARG A 45 2.86 -7.59 10.75
CA ARG A 45 2.51 -9.02 10.70
C ARG A 45 1.77 -9.35 9.40
N LYS A 46 0.84 -8.50 8.99
CA LYS A 46 0.07 -8.72 7.77
C LYS A 46 0.97 -8.69 6.54
N LEU A 47 1.86 -7.69 6.48
CA LEU A 47 2.83 -7.60 5.38
C LEU A 47 3.73 -8.83 5.32
N SER A 48 4.12 -9.38 6.46
CA SER A 48 5.01 -10.53 6.49
C SER A 48 4.39 -11.77 5.83
N GLY A 49 3.08 -11.84 5.77
CA GLY A 49 2.36 -12.93 5.12
C GLY A 49 2.05 -12.70 3.65
N MET A 50 2.40 -11.53 3.11
CA MET A 50 2.08 -11.20 1.73
C MET A 50 3.32 -11.39 0.85
N ARG A 51 3.12 -12.04 -0.30
CA ARG A 51 4.23 -12.27 -1.22
C ARG A 51 4.61 -11.02 -1.99
N ALA A 52 3.64 -10.35 -2.58
CA ALA A 52 3.88 -9.24 -3.49
C ALA A 52 2.81 -8.15 -3.31
N PRO A 53 2.77 -7.51 -2.12
CA PRO A 53 1.70 -6.55 -1.82
C PRO A 53 1.74 -5.30 -2.71
N PHE A 54 2.87 -5.00 -3.32
CA PHE A 54 3.05 -3.78 -4.11
C PHE A 54 3.14 -4.04 -5.60
N ALA A 55 2.93 -5.28 -6.05
CA ALA A 55 2.95 -5.60 -7.47
C ALA A 55 1.79 -4.89 -8.18
N PRO A 56 2.02 -4.40 -9.42
CA PRO A 56 0.96 -3.76 -10.19
C PRO A 56 -0.05 -4.80 -10.69
N VAL A 57 -1.21 -4.32 -11.11
CA VAL A 57 -2.18 -5.17 -11.81
C VAL A 57 -1.52 -5.68 -13.10
N PRO A 58 -1.57 -6.98 -13.38
CA PRO A 58 -1.01 -7.50 -14.64
C PRO A 58 -1.64 -6.83 -15.85
N ARG A 59 -0.84 -6.62 -16.89
CA ARG A 59 -1.29 -5.92 -18.10
C ARG A 59 -2.43 -6.63 -18.82
N ASP A 60 -2.44 -7.96 -18.73
CA ASP A 60 -3.44 -8.78 -19.40
C ASP A 60 -4.64 -9.12 -18.53
N ALA A 61 -4.72 -8.53 -17.35
CA ALA A 61 -5.84 -8.77 -16.46
C ALA A 61 -7.13 -8.22 -17.06
N VAL A 62 -8.19 -9.00 -16.95
CA VAL A 62 -9.53 -8.56 -17.34
C VAL A 62 -10.19 -7.98 -16.11
N CYS A 63 -10.57 -6.71 -16.19
CA CYS A 63 -11.07 -5.98 -15.03
C CYS A 63 -12.46 -5.44 -15.31
N THR A 64 -13.30 -5.46 -14.27
CA THR A 64 -14.64 -4.85 -14.40
C THR A 64 -14.51 -3.33 -14.44
N ASP A 65 -15.48 -2.69 -15.06
CA ASP A 65 -15.50 -1.23 -15.24
C ASP A 65 -16.08 -0.50 -14.03
N ILE A 66 -15.98 -1.08 -12.85
CA ILE A 66 -16.43 -0.43 -11.62
C ILE A 66 -15.45 0.67 -11.27
N TYR A 67 -15.97 1.88 -11.07
CA TYR A 67 -15.16 3.01 -10.65
C TYR A 67 -15.34 3.23 -9.15
N GLY A 68 -14.23 3.23 -8.42
CA GLY A 68 -14.24 3.34 -6.96
C GLY A 68 -13.86 4.71 -6.41
N GLY A 69 -13.72 5.72 -7.26
CA GLY A 69 -13.39 7.07 -6.83
C GLY A 69 -12.03 7.53 -7.30
N PRO A 70 -11.73 8.83 -7.12
CA PRO A 70 -10.49 9.44 -7.60
C PRO A 70 -9.30 9.27 -6.66
N ASP A 71 -9.45 8.53 -5.57
CA ASP A 71 -8.41 8.35 -4.57
C ASP A 71 -7.12 7.83 -5.20
N VAL A 72 -6.00 8.35 -4.74
CA VAL A 72 -4.67 7.89 -5.13
C VAL A 72 -3.84 7.66 -3.87
N ALA A 73 -3.11 6.58 -3.84
CA ALA A 73 -2.16 6.32 -2.77
C ALA A 73 -0.80 5.98 -3.39
N ARG A 74 0.26 6.41 -2.73
CA ARG A 74 1.63 6.09 -3.11
C ARG A 74 2.32 5.43 -1.94
N VAL A 75 3.06 4.38 -2.22
CA VAL A 75 3.90 3.72 -1.23
C VAL A 75 5.31 3.68 -1.80
N VAL A 76 6.24 4.30 -1.10
CA VAL A 76 7.63 4.43 -1.55
C VAL A 76 8.54 4.01 -0.42
N GLY A 77 9.61 3.32 -0.74
CA GLY A 77 10.60 2.95 0.24
C GLY A 77 11.21 1.60 -0.05
N THR A 78 11.36 0.77 0.98
CA THR A 78 11.87 -0.58 0.84
C THR A 78 10.96 -1.59 1.50
N PHE A 79 10.80 -2.72 0.88
CA PHE A 79 10.05 -3.85 1.43
C PHE A 79 10.95 -5.07 1.33
N ARG A 80 11.32 -5.61 2.49
CA ARG A 80 12.26 -6.73 2.58
C ARG A 80 13.53 -6.47 1.79
N GLY A 81 14.04 -5.23 1.89
CA GLY A 81 15.27 -4.83 1.21
C GLY A 81 15.12 -4.47 -0.26
N GLN A 82 13.93 -4.64 -0.84
CA GLN A 82 13.67 -4.32 -2.24
C GLN A 82 13.03 -2.94 -2.36
N HIS A 83 13.44 -2.17 -3.34
CA HIS A 83 12.82 -0.88 -3.59
C HIS A 83 11.35 -1.04 -3.95
N VAL A 84 10.53 -0.18 -3.37
CA VAL A 84 9.11 -0.09 -3.67
C VAL A 84 8.81 1.31 -4.18
N TRP A 85 8.10 1.37 -5.27
CA TRP A 85 7.51 2.61 -5.75
C TRP A 85 6.18 2.22 -6.39
N ALA A 86 5.11 2.32 -5.63
CA ALA A 86 3.81 1.82 -6.05
C ALA A 86 2.76 2.91 -5.97
N VAL A 87 1.92 2.96 -6.98
CA VAL A 87 0.76 3.86 -7.02
C VAL A 87 -0.48 3.00 -7.04
N PHE A 88 -1.42 3.32 -6.17
CA PHE A 88 -2.70 2.63 -6.05
C PHE A 88 -3.81 3.59 -6.44
N ARG A 89 -4.75 3.08 -7.20
CA ARG A 89 -5.93 3.83 -7.65
C ARG A 89 -7.16 2.98 -7.48
N ARG A 90 -8.31 3.52 -7.82
CA ARG A 90 -9.60 2.83 -7.68
C ARG A 90 -10.41 2.95 -8.96
N ARG A 91 -9.77 2.86 -10.13
CA ARG A 91 -10.39 3.15 -11.42
C ARG A 91 -11.21 1.99 -11.99
N ASN A 92 -10.94 0.77 -11.55
CA ASN A 92 -11.65 -0.42 -12.02
C ASN A 92 -11.60 -1.50 -10.95
N GLY A 93 -12.27 -2.61 -11.21
CA GLY A 93 -12.38 -3.68 -10.21
C GLY A 93 -11.06 -4.29 -9.80
N CYS A 94 -10.12 -4.45 -10.72
CA CYS A 94 -8.79 -4.97 -10.40
C CYS A 94 -8.03 -4.02 -9.47
N GLU A 95 -8.10 -2.72 -9.77
CA GLU A 95 -7.39 -1.72 -8.97
C GLU A 95 -8.03 -1.55 -7.61
N ILE A 96 -9.36 -1.64 -7.53
CA ILE A 96 -10.05 -1.61 -6.24
C ILE A 96 -9.63 -2.82 -5.39
N ALA A 97 -9.57 -4.00 -5.97
CA ALA A 97 -9.15 -5.20 -5.24
C ALA A 97 -7.70 -5.07 -4.76
N ARG A 98 -6.83 -4.52 -5.60
CA ARG A 98 -5.43 -4.28 -5.24
C ARG A 98 -5.33 -3.27 -4.09
N TRP A 99 -6.10 -2.19 -4.15
CA TRP A 99 -6.19 -1.21 -3.07
C TRP A 99 -6.63 -1.87 -1.77
N ASN A 100 -7.72 -2.64 -1.84
CA ASN A 100 -8.30 -3.26 -0.65
C ASN A 100 -7.35 -4.25 0.01
N ALA A 101 -6.51 -4.91 -0.77
CA ALA A 101 -5.54 -5.85 -0.23
C ALA A 101 -4.52 -5.17 0.69
N VAL A 102 -4.25 -3.88 0.48
CA VAL A 102 -3.31 -3.12 1.30
C VAL A 102 -4.00 -1.98 2.06
N SER A 103 -5.30 -2.04 2.23
CA SER A 103 -6.04 -0.98 2.90
C SER A 103 -5.59 -0.74 4.33
N PHE A 104 -4.99 -1.75 4.97
CA PHE A 104 -4.42 -1.59 6.30
C PHE A 104 -3.24 -0.60 6.32
N LEU A 105 -2.69 -0.25 5.15
CA LEU A 105 -1.64 0.76 5.02
C LEU A 105 -2.19 2.10 4.54
N ILE A 106 -3.14 2.08 3.62
CA ILE A 106 -3.54 3.28 2.87
C ILE A 106 -4.98 3.70 3.13
N GLY A 107 -5.69 2.96 3.96
CA GLY A 107 -7.10 3.27 4.26
C GLY A 107 -8.05 2.69 3.22
N ASN A 108 -9.33 2.84 3.47
CA ASN A 108 -10.37 2.21 2.66
C ASN A 108 -10.80 3.04 1.45
N GLY A 109 -10.16 4.18 1.24
CA GLY A 109 -10.61 5.15 0.26
C GLY A 109 -11.59 6.12 0.90
N GLU A 110 -11.43 7.41 0.57
CA GLU A 110 -12.28 8.46 1.13
C GLU A 110 -13.52 8.66 0.28
N SER A 111 -13.39 8.41 -1.01
CA SER A 111 -14.51 8.59 -1.92
C SER A 111 -15.46 7.42 -1.78
N PRO A 112 -16.76 7.68 -1.57
CA PRO A 112 -17.70 6.59 -1.48
C PRO A 112 -17.85 5.89 -2.83
N ILE A 113 -18.02 4.59 -2.78
CA ILE A 113 -18.36 3.81 -3.97
C ILE A 113 -19.86 3.86 -4.12
N ARG A 114 -20.32 4.27 -5.29
CA ARG A 114 -21.73 4.37 -5.61
C ARG A 114 -22.11 3.37 -6.68
#